data_676d7554414269c4cd822749547642cc
#
_entry.id   676d7554414269c4cd822749547642cc
#
_cell.length_a   1.000
_cell.length_b   1.000
_cell.length_c   1.000
_cell.angle_alpha   90.00
_cell.angle_beta   90.00
_cell.angle_gamma   90.00
#
_symmetry.space_group_name_H-M   'P 1'
#
loop_
_entity.id
_entity.type
_entity.pdbx_description
1 polymer ?
#
loop_
_entity_poly.entity_id
_entity_poly.type
_entity_poly.pdbx_seq_one_letter_code
_entity_poly.pdbx_strand_id
1 'polypeptide(L)'
;MAETRGRRRKKKQQSEYFFDYSLLFIVLFLLGFGLIMIYSASSYEAYDSYGDAAYYMKKQLIANIIGLVFMMVIANIPYTFWERFATLGYVVSMILIFLVKTPLGITSHGATRWIGIPHTGFNLQPAEVAKLCMILFLASLVCKMGKSVRTMKGFFTMMAAPLPIAASVYLITDNLSSAIIIMGIAVLMVFVASPDYKKFIIMGGSVLAAAGLLVVAVVQLGDKIGGKFRLARIQAWLNPESQAQDKGFQTLQALYAIGSGGIWGKGLGQSMQKLSFLPEAQNDMIFSIICEELGLFGAVAIILM
;
A
#
# COMPACT_ATOMS: atom_id res chain seq x y z
N MET A 1 20.17 11.48 66.03
CA MET A 1 19.13 10.98 65.08
C MET A 1 19.51 11.49 63.71
N ALA A 2 20.15 10.65 62.92
CA ALA A 2 20.61 11.00 61.59
C ALA A 2 19.64 10.39 60.55
N GLU A 3 18.97 11.25 59.84
CA GLU A 3 17.99 10.89 58.78
C GLU A 3 18.76 10.50 57.53
N THR A 4 18.80 9.20 57.23
CA THR A 4 19.38 8.64 56.02
C THR A 4 18.40 8.86 54.86
N ARG A 5 18.60 9.93 54.12
CA ARG A 5 17.94 10.15 52.81
C ARG A 5 18.44 9.12 51.80
N GLY A 6 17.66 8.05 51.61
CA GLY A 6 17.87 7.06 50.59
C GLY A 6 17.69 7.67 49.17
N ARG A 7 18.78 7.97 48.50
CA ARG A 7 18.83 8.29 47.07
C ARG A 7 18.33 7.07 46.30
N ARG A 8 17.03 7.03 45.93
CA ARG A 8 16.50 6.11 44.89
C ARG A 8 17.24 6.42 43.58
N ARG A 9 18.30 5.67 43.29
CA ARG A 9 18.86 5.58 41.94
C ARG A 9 17.76 5.09 41.03
N LYS A 10 17.23 5.97 40.17
CA LYS A 10 16.47 5.55 39.00
C LYS A 10 17.37 4.63 38.16
N LYS A 11 17.15 3.32 38.24
CA LYS A 11 17.69 2.37 37.28
C LYS A 11 17.26 2.87 35.90
N LYS A 12 18.21 3.38 35.11
CA LYS A 12 18.02 3.54 33.64
C LYS A 12 17.66 2.14 33.15
N GLN A 13 16.41 1.91 32.79
CA GLN A 13 16.04 0.75 32.00
C GLN A 13 16.85 0.89 30.70
N GLN A 14 17.95 0.15 30.61
CA GLN A 14 18.55 -0.17 29.33
C GLN A 14 17.46 -0.91 28.58
N SER A 15 16.90 -0.28 27.55
CA SER A 15 16.11 -0.97 26.55
C SER A 15 17.08 -1.98 25.92
N GLU A 16 16.97 -3.24 26.30
CA GLU A 16 17.61 -4.31 25.54
C GLU A 16 17.08 -4.16 24.10
N TYR A 17 17.99 -3.88 23.18
CA TYR A 17 17.65 -3.85 21.76
C TYR A 17 17.32 -5.29 21.36
N PHE A 18 16.03 -5.61 21.37
CA PHE A 18 15.54 -6.88 20.89
C PHE A 18 15.48 -6.79 19.36
N PHE A 19 16.32 -7.57 18.71
CA PHE A 19 16.30 -7.69 17.25
C PHE A 19 15.51 -8.95 16.88
N ASP A 20 14.40 -8.78 16.14
CA ASP A 20 13.57 -9.88 15.71
C ASP A 20 14.13 -10.52 14.43
N TYR A 21 14.91 -11.57 14.64
CA TYR A 21 15.50 -12.34 13.55
C TYR A 21 14.45 -13.08 12.70
N SER A 22 13.30 -13.45 13.29
CA SER A 22 12.23 -14.14 12.57
C SER A 22 11.60 -13.21 11.55
N LEU A 23 11.34 -11.95 11.95
CA LEU A 23 10.86 -10.91 11.04
C LEU A 23 11.86 -10.64 9.91
N LEU A 24 13.15 -10.53 10.25
CA LEU A 24 14.19 -10.32 9.23
C LEU A 24 14.23 -11.49 8.24
N PHE A 25 14.16 -12.74 8.72
CA PHE A 25 14.15 -13.91 7.86
C PHE A 25 12.96 -13.91 6.90
N ILE A 26 11.75 -13.61 7.38
CA ILE A 26 10.54 -13.52 6.55
C ILE A 26 10.71 -12.43 5.48
N VAL A 27 11.22 -11.25 5.85
CA VAL A 27 11.48 -10.16 4.89
C VAL A 27 12.47 -10.60 3.81
N LEU A 28 13.59 -11.20 4.17
CA LEU A 28 14.60 -11.67 3.20
C LEU A 28 14.04 -12.76 2.29
N PHE A 29 13.26 -13.69 2.85
CA PHE A 29 12.60 -14.74 2.09
C PHE A 29 11.62 -14.14 1.06
N LEU A 30 10.74 -13.22 1.48
CA LEU A 30 9.77 -12.57 0.59
C LEU A 30 10.45 -11.72 -0.49
N LEU A 31 11.55 -11.03 -0.17
CA LEU A 31 12.34 -10.29 -1.16
C LEU A 31 12.98 -11.23 -2.19
N GLY A 32 13.56 -12.34 -1.76
CA GLY A 32 14.13 -13.36 -2.65
C GLY A 32 13.07 -14.02 -3.54
N PHE A 33 11.96 -14.43 -2.93
CA PHE A 33 10.81 -14.98 -3.64
C PHE A 33 10.25 -13.97 -4.66
N GLY A 34 10.08 -12.70 -4.26
CA GLY A 34 9.61 -11.64 -5.13
C GLY A 34 10.51 -11.42 -6.35
N LEU A 35 11.85 -11.51 -6.19
CA LEU A 35 12.80 -11.42 -7.31
C LEU A 35 12.61 -12.57 -8.31
N ILE A 36 12.41 -13.80 -7.82
CA ILE A 36 12.17 -14.97 -8.67
C ILE A 36 10.86 -14.78 -9.43
N MET A 37 9.80 -14.34 -8.77
CA MET A 37 8.50 -14.14 -9.40
C MET A 37 8.48 -12.98 -10.40
N ILE A 38 9.17 -11.87 -10.10
CA ILE A 38 9.35 -10.76 -11.04
C ILE A 38 10.09 -11.26 -12.29
N TYR A 39 11.18 -12.02 -12.13
CA TYR A 39 11.89 -12.60 -13.28
C TYR A 39 10.97 -13.51 -14.10
N SER A 40 10.24 -14.40 -13.43
CA SER A 40 9.30 -15.29 -14.12
C SER A 40 8.23 -14.52 -14.88
N ALA A 41 7.58 -13.56 -14.22
CA ALA A 41 6.45 -12.82 -14.79
C ALA A 41 6.87 -11.86 -15.91
N SER A 42 8.10 -11.30 -15.85
CA SER A 42 8.53 -10.23 -16.76
C SER A 42 9.53 -10.65 -17.82
N SER A 43 10.08 -11.87 -17.78
CA SER A 43 11.20 -12.26 -18.63
C SER A 43 10.91 -12.14 -20.13
N TYR A 44 9.70 -12.48 -20.57
CA TYR A 44 9.28 -12.37 -21.95
C TYR A 44 9.18 -10.91 -22.41
N GLU A 45 8.43 -10.10 -21.69
CA GLU A 45 8.23 -8.67 -21.99
C GLU A 45 9.54 -7.89 -21.91
N ALA A 46 10.40 -8.21 -20.92
CA ALA A 46 11.70 -7.59 -20.76
C ALA A 46 12.64 -7.90 -21.94
N TYR A 47 12.62 -9.13 -22.43
CA TYR A 47 13.41 -9.52 -23.59
C TYR A 47 12.92 -8.84 -24.85
N ASP A 48 11.62 -8.80 -25.08
CA ASP A 48 11.01 -8.16 -26.25
C ASP A 48 11.27 -6.65 -26.29
N SER A 49 11.14 -5.96 -25.14
CA SER A 49 11.25 -4.51 -25.07
C SER A 49 12.69 -3.99 -24.92
N TYR A 50 13.57 -4.72 -24.24
CA TYR A 50 14.91 -4.26 -23.84
C TYR A 50 16.04 -5.20 -24.30
N GLY A 51 15.76 -6.36 -24.88
CA GLY A 51 16.75 -7.36 -25.27
C GLY A 51 17.40 -8.09 -24.08
N ASP A 52 16.93 -7.89 -22.85
CA ASP A 52 17.46 -8.49 -21.61
C ASP A 52 16.32 -9.01 -20.74
N ALA A 53 16.16 -10.32 -20.70
CA ALA A 53 15.13 -10.99 -19.91
C ALA A 53 15.19 -10.68 -18.40
N ALA A 54 16.35 -10.29 -17.88
CA ALA A 54 16.56 -9.98 -16.47
C ALA A 54 16.43 -8.48 -16.12
N TYR A 55 16.03 -7.63 -17.07
CA TYR A 55 16.01 -6.17 -16.91
C TYR A 55 15.21 -5.72 -15.66
N TYR A 56 13.98 -6.16 -15.51
CA TYR A 56 13.13 -5.80 -14.35
C TYR A 56 13.66 -6.40 -13.05
N MET A 57 14.14 -7.65 -13.08
CA MET A 57 14.76 -8.31 -11.92
C MET A 57 16.00 -7.55 -11.43
N LYS A 58 16.89 -7.10 -12.34
CA LYS A 58 18.08 -6.32 -11.98
C LYS A 58 17.70 -4.99 -11.31
N LYS A 59 16.74 -4.27 -11.87
CA LYS A 59 16.23 -3.04 -11.25
C LYS A 59 15.66 -3.27 -9.85
N GLN A 60 14.84 -4.33 -9.70
CA GLN A 60 14.27 -4.68 -8.41
C GLN A 60 15.33 -5.12 -7.39
N LEU A 61 16.35 -5.86 -7.83
CA LEU A 61 17.47 -6.25 -6.97
C LEU A 61 18.18 -5.04 -6.37
N ILE A 62 18.48 -4.03 -7.19
CA ILE A 62 19.11 -2.78 -6.76
C ILE A 62 18.20 -2.08 -5.73
N ALA A 63 16.89 -1.96 -6.03
CA ALA A 63 15.94 -1.37 -5.12
C ALA A 63 15.83 -2.13 -3.78
N ASN A 64 15.85 -3.46 -3.82
CA ASN A 64 15.83 -4.31 -2.63
C ASN A 64 17.08 -4.11 -1.76
N ILE A 65 18.28 -4.04 -2.37
CA ILE A 65 19.54 -3.79 -1.63
C ILE A 65 19.48 -2.42 -0.95
N ILE A 66 19.08 -1.38 -1.68
CA ILE A 66 18.92 -0.03 -1.14
C ILE A 66 17.90 -0.04 0.00
N GLY A 67 16.74 -0.68 -0.21
CA GLY A 67 15.68 -0.80 0.80
C GLY A 67 16.15 -1.51 2.07
N LEU A 68 16.92 -2.61 1.95
CA LEU A 68 17.49 -3.33 3.10
C LEU A 68 18.48 -2.47 3.88
N VAL A 69 19.36 -1.72 3.19
CA VAL A 69 20.28 -0.79 3.83
C VAL A 69 19.50 0.29 4.60
N PHE A 70 18.49 0.91 3.96
CA PHE A 70 17.65 1.90 4.64
C PHE A 70 16.89 1.29 5.82
N MET A 71 16.36 0.09 5.70
CA MET A 71 15.68 -0.62 6.78
C MET A 71 16.61 -0.78 7.99
N MET A 72 17.84 -1.25 7.76
CA MET A 72 18.82 -1.44 8.84
C MET A 72 19.23 -0.11 9.48
N VAL A 73 19.42 0.95 8.70
CA VAL A 73 19.72 2.30 9.22
C VAL A 73 18.56 2.83 10.07
N ILE A 74 17.33 2.77 9.55
CA ILE A 74 16.13 3.28 10.22
C ILE A 74 15.86 2.51 11.53
N ALA A 75 16.04 1.19 11.52
CA ALA A 75 15.85 0.35 12.71
C ALA A 75 16.77 0.73 13.88
N ASN A 76 17.93 1.31 13.60
CA ASN A 76 18.88 1.79 14.62
C ASN A 76 18.57 3.22 15.13
N ILE A 77 17.67 3.96 14.48
CA ILE A 77 17.33 5.32 14.91
C ILE A 77 16.20 5.26 15.94
N PRO A 78 16.35 5.90 17.13
CA PRO A 78 15.32 5.86 18.15
C PRO A 78 14.03 6.56 17.67
N TYR A 79 12.87 5.97 18.02
CA TYR A 79 11.56 6.50 17.62
C TYR A 79 11.32 7.95 18.05
N THR A 80 11.95 8.42 19.14
CA THR A 80 11.88 9.81 19.62
C THR A 80 12.45 10.82 18.63
N PHE A 81 13.37 10.40 17.76
CA PHE A 81 13.85 11.22 16.66
C PHE A 81 12.72 11.47 15.66
N TRP A 82 12.05 10.42 15.23
CA TRP A 82 10.94 10.48 14.26
C TRP A 82 9.75 11.26 14.79
N GLU A 83 9.45 11.15 16.09
CA GLU A 83 8.38 11.90 16.74
C GLU A 83 8.55 13.41 16.59
N ARG A 84 9.79 13.93 16.70
CA ARG A 84 10.07 15.37 16.53
C ARG A 84 9.72 15.89 15.15
N PHE A 85 9.88 15.05 14.12
CA PHE A 85 9.62 15.41 12.73
C PHE A 85 8.22 15.04 12.26
N ALA A 86 7.40 14.42 13.09
CA ALA A 86 6.06 13.95 12.69
C ALA A 86 5.18 15.07 12.14
N THR A 87 5.12 16.23 12.81
CA THR A 87 4.33 17.39 12.33
C THR A 87 4.96 18.03 11.09
N LEU A 88 6.28 18.13 11.03
CA LEU A 88 6.99 18.62 9.85
C LEU A 88 6.74 17.71 8.65
N GLY A 89 6.81 16.39 8.83
CA GLY A 89 6.51 15.41 7.79
C GLY A 89 5.09 15.55 7.24
N TYR A 90 4.10 15.79 8.12
CA TYR A 90 2.73 16.05 7.70
C TYR A 90 2.63 17.30 6.80
N VAL A 91 3.27 18.41 7.16
CA VAL A 91 3.28 19.64 6.37
C VAL A 91 4.04 19.44 5.06
N VAL A 92 5.21 18.81 5.09
CA VAL A 92 6.02 18.51 3.90
C VAL A 92 5.25 17.62 2.92
N SER A 93 4.55 16.58 3.41
CA SER A 93 3.74 15.73 2.53
C SER A 93 2.61 16.50 1.85
N MET A 94 1.99 17.45 2.56
CA MET A 94 0.99 18.35 1.97
C MET A 94 1.60 19.22 0.85
N ILE A 95 2.75 19.82 1.10
CA ILE A 95 3.47 20.62 0.11
C ILE A 95 3.82 19.77 -1.13
N LEU A 96 4.35 18.57 -0.93
CA LEU A 96 4.69 17.65 -2.03
C LEU A 96 3.47 17.31 -2.89
N ILE A 97 2.29 17.09 -2.28
CA ILE A 97 1.07 16.82 -3.04
C ILE A 97 0.72 18.03 -3.94
N PHE A 98 0.82 19.25 -3.42
CA PHE A 98 0.57 20.47 -4.23
C PHE A 98 1.61 20.68 -5.33
N LEU A 99 2.88 20.28 -5.12
CA LEU A 99 3.92 20.37 -6.14
C LEU A 99 3.61 19.54 -7.41
N VAL A 100 2.76 18.52 -7.33
CA VAL A 100 2.33 17.73 -8.49
C VAL A 100 1.64 18.60 -9.56
N LYS A 101 1.01 19.71 -9.17
CA LYS A 101 0.37 20.67 -10.11
C LYS A 101 1.35 21.65 -10.75
N THR A 102 2.63 21.62 -10.38
CA THR A 102 3.68 22.44 -10.97
C THR A 102 4.29 21.75 -12.20
N PRO A 103 5.18 22.41 -12.96
CA PRO A 103 5.88 21.81 -14.10
C PRO A 103 6.74 20.56 -13.77
N LEU A 104 6.95 20.27 -12.48
CA LEU A 104 7.64 19.05 -12.00
C LEU A 104 6.73 17.81 -12.04
N GLY A 105 5.41 17.99 -12.22
CA GLY A 105 4.44 16.91 -12.26
C GLY A 105 4.54 16.09 -13.55
N ILE A 106 4.64 14.77 -13.39
CA ILE A 106 4.65 13.80 -14.50
C ILE A 106 3.27 13.17 -14.62
N THR A 107 2.71 13.23 -15.82
CA THR A 107 1.43 12.60 -16.17
C THR A 107 1.70 11.21 -16.70
N SER A 108 1.09 10.20 -16.07
CA SER A 108 1.12 8.80 -16.50
C SER A 108 -0.31 8.24 -16.48
N HIS A 109 -0.69 7.53 -17.55
CA HIS A 109 -2.04 6.92 -17.70
C HIS A 109 -3.19 7.91 -17.44
N GLY A 110 -3.05 9.15 -17.93
CA GLY A 110 -4.10 10.17 -17.84
C GLY A 110 -4.26 10.86 -16.47
N ALA A 111 -3.36 10.61 -15.52
CA ALA A 111 -3.35 11.28 -14.22
C ALA A 111 -1.94 11.75 -13.84
N THR A 112 -1.83 12.96 -13.28
CA THR A 112 -0.56 13.51 -12.80
C THR A 112 -0.39 13.12 -11.33
N ARG A 113 0.48 12.14 -11.07
CA ARG A 113 0.64 11.53 -9.72
C ARG A 113 2.08 11.53 -9.23
N TRP A 114 3.04 11.80 -10.10
CA TRP A 114 4.46 11.70 -9.83
C TRP A 114 5.13 13.07 -9.94
N ILE A 115 6.17 13.27 -9.15
CA ILE A 115 7.08 14.39 -9.28
C ILE A 115 8.38 13.83 -9.84
N GLY A 116 8.82 14.37 -10.99
CA GLY A 116 10.09 14.02 -11.59
C GLY A 116 11.14 15.08 -11.30
N ILE A 117 12.34 14.65 -10.95
CA ILE A 117 13.49 15.52 -10.88
C ILE A 117 14.13 15.54 -12.28
N PRO A 118 14.13 16.72 -12.98
CA PRO A 118 14.71 16.82 -14.32
C PRO A 118 16.15 16.25 -14.36
N HIS A 119 16.48 15.52 -15.41
CA HIS A 119 17.80 14.95 -15.68
C HIS A 119 18.29 13.81 -14.75
N THR A 120 17.51 13.39 -13.75
CA THR A 120 17.94 12.32 -12.82
C THR A 120 17.26 10.98 -13.07
N GLY A 121 16.15 10.95 -13.81
CA GLY A 121 15.30 9.76 -13.97
C GLY A 121 14.63 9.30 -12.66
N PHE A 122 14.73 10.08 -11.58
CA PHE A 122 14.12 9.78 -10.30
C PHE A 122 12.70 10.36 -10.23
N ASN A 123 11.73 9.47 -10.05
CA ASN A 123 10.33 9.83 -9.90
C ASN A 123 9.85 9.52 -8.48
N LEU A 124 9.28 10.52 -7.81
CA LEU A 124 8.71 10.40 -6.47
C LEU A 124 7.19 10.52 -6.54
N GLN A 125 6.48 9.59 -5.92
CA GLN A 125 5.04 9.69 -5.75
C GLN A 125 4.73 10.32 -4.37
N PRO A 126 4.21 11.55 -4.29
CA PRO A 126 3.94 12.22 -3.03
C PRO A 126 2.99 11.46 -2.10
N ALA A 127 2.03 10.72 -2.66
CA ALA A 127 1.10 9.92 -1.88
C ALA A 127 1.81 8.82 -1.06
N GLU A 128 2.93 8.24 -1.55
CA GLU A 128 3.71 7.25 -0.80
C GLU A 128 4.39 7.89 0.43
N VAL A 129 5.00 9.06 0.22
CA VAL A 129 5.59 9.84 1.33
C VAL A 129 4.52 10.23 2.34
N ALA A 130 3.34 10.67 1.86
CA ALA A 130 2.23 11.08 2.71
C ALA A 130 1.72 9.93 3.60
N LYS A 131 1.68 8.70 3.11
CA LYS A 131 1.29 7.52 3.93
C LYS A 131 2.25 7.30 5.09
N LEU A 132 3.57 7.36 4.84
CA LEU A 132 4.58 7.21 5.89
C LEU A 132 4.53 8.35 6.92
N CYS A 133 4.47 9.59 6.45
CA CYS A 133 4.36 10.76 7.32
C CYS A 133 3.06 10.74 8.15
N MET A 134 1.96 10.23 7.58
CA MET A 134 0.69 10.10 8.29
C MET A 134 0.78 9.09 9.44
N ILE A 135 1.45 7.94 9.25
CA ILE A 135 1.67 6.97 10.34
C ILE A 135 2.43 7.64 11.49
N LEU A 136 3.53 8.34 11.20
CA LEU A 136 4.31 9.03 12.22
C LEU A 136 3.51 10.13 12.92
N PHE A 137 2.76 10.92 12.17
CA PHE A 137 1.93 12.00 12.69
C PHE A 137 0.82 11.48 13.61
N LEU A 138 0.07 10.46 13.18
CA LEU A 138 -0.99 9.87 13.97
C LEU A 138 -0.45 9.17 15.23
N ALA A 139 0.70 8.48 15.13
CA ALA A 139 1.35 7.88 16.30
C ALA A 139 1.71 8.95 17.35
N SER A 140 2.34 10.06 16.92
CA SER A 140 2.63 11.19 17.80
C SER A 140 1.36 11.81 18.39
N LEU A 141 0.30 11.93 17.59
CA LEU A 141 -0.99 12.47 18.04
C LEU A 141 -1.64 11.57 19.10
N VAL A 142 -1.63 10.24 18.90
CA VAL A 142 -2.12 9.27 19.91
C VAL A 142 -1.36 9.42 21.22
N CYS A 143 -0.03 9.50 21.17
CA CYS A 143 0.79 9.67 22.36
C CYS A 143 0.47 10.98 23.10
N LYS A 144 0.30 12.09 22.38
CA LYS A 144 -0.06 13.40 22.95
C LYS A 144 -1.47 13.43 23.55
N MET A 145 -2.42 12.78 22.90
CA MET A 145 -3.80 12.71 23.39
C MET A 145 -4.00 11.74 24.55
N GLY A 146 -3.18 10.71 24.67
CA GLY A 146 -3.24 9.72 25.75
C GLY A 146 -4.64 9.13 25.94
N LYS A 147 -5.19 9.21 27.14
CA LYS A 147 -6.54 8.66 27.45
C LYS A 147 -7.68 9.32 26.66
N SER A 148 -7.48 10.54 26.17
CA SER A 148 -8.51 11.27 25.39
C SER A 148 -8.86 10.60 24.05
N VAL A 149 -7.98 9.77 23.50
CA VAL A 149 -8.26 8.98 22.27
C VAL A 149 -9.51 8.09 22.42
N ARG A 150 -9.81 7.63 23.64
CA ARG A 150 -10.95 6.77 23.94
C ARG A 150 -12.29 7.52 23.91
N THR A 151 -12.28 8.85 24.04
CA THR A 151 -13.49 9.67 23.99
C THR A 151 -13.99 9.82 22.55
N MET A 152 -15.29 10.14 22.39
CA MET A 152 -15.84 10.44 21.05
C MET A 152 -15.13 11.64 20.41
N LYS A 153 -14.85 12.68 21.20
CA LYS A 153 -14.10 13.86 20.72
C LYS A 153 -12.70 13.47 20.22
N GLY A 154 -11.99 12.62 20.95
CA GLY A 154 -10.69 12.11 20.55
C GLY A 154 -10.76 11.28 19.26
N PHE A 155 -11.77 10.41 19.16
CA PHE A 155 -12.01 9.63 17.96
C PHE A 155 -12.19 10.53 16.71
N PHE A 156 -13.07 11.52 16.80
CA PHE A 156 -13.29 12.45 15.68
C PHE A 156 -12.06 13.29 15.35
N THR A 157 -11.28 13.71 16.35
CA THR A 157 -10.00 14.42 16.11
C THR A 157 -9.03 13.56 15.32
N MET A 158 -8.89 12.28 15.68
CA MET A 158 -8.02 11.34 14.96
C MET A 158 -8.50 11.05 13.55
N MET A 159 -9.82 10.97 13.33
CA MET A 159 -10.39 10.76 11.99
C MET A 159 -10.34 12.02 11.13
N ALA A 160 -10.40 13.21 11.73
CA ALA A 160 -10.29 14.48 11.02
C ALA A 160 -8.85 14.80 10.56
N ALA A 161 -7.85 14.35 11.30
CA ALA A 161 -6.44 14.65 11.02
C ALA A 161 -5.96 14.20 9.61
N PRO A 162 -6.32 13.01 9.09
CA PRO A 162 -5.93 12.58 7.75
C PRO A 162 -6.77 13.20 6.62
N LEU A 163 -7.95 13.77 6.91
CA LEU A 163 -8.87 14.30 5.88
C LEU A 163 -8.23 15.31 4.94
N PRO A 164 -7.45 16.32 5.40
CA PRO A 164 -6.83 17.29 4.51
C PRO A 164 -5.89 16.63 3.50
N ILE A 165 -5.05 15.68 3.95
CA ILE A 165 -4.13 14.97 3.06
C ILE A 165 -4.88 14.03 2.12
N ALA A 166 -5.83 13.24 2.62
CA ALA A 166 -6.63 12.33 1.81
C ALA A 166 -7.43 13.08 0.75
N ALA A 167 -8.06 14.21 1.11
CA ALA A 167 -8.77 15.08 0.18
C ALA A 167 -7.82 15.67 -0.88
N SER A 168 -6.64 16.15 -0.48
CA SER A 168 -5.65 16.69 -1.42
C SER A 168 -5.13 15.61 -2.38
N VAL A 169 -4.83 14.42 -1.90
CA VAL A 169 -4.44 13.28 -2.75
C VAL A 169 -5.54 12.93 -3.74
N TYR A 170 -6.80 12.91 -3.30
CA TYR A 170 -7.92 12.63 -4.18
C TYR A 170 -8.16 13.72 -5.22
N LEU A 171 -8.22 14.99 -4.82
CA LEU A 171 -8.60 16.12 -5.68
C LEU A 171 -7.45 16.59 -6.60
N ILE A 172 -6.20 16.46 -6.15
CA ILE A 172 -5.03 16.98 -6.87
C ILE A 172 -4.42 15.91 -7.77
N THR A 173 -4.30 14.66 -7.27
CA THR A 173 -3.59 13.60 -8.00
C THR A 173 -4.53 12.55 -8.60
N ASP A 174 -5.86 12.72 -8.50
CA ASP A 174 -6.87 11.74 -8.94
C ASP A 174 -6.62 10.32 -8.43
N ASN A 175 -6.05 10.18 -7.22
CA ASN A 175 -5.67 8.90 -6.63
C ASN A 175 -6.59 8.53 -5.47
N LEU A 176 -7.75 7.96 -5.81
CA LEU A 176 -8.73 7.51 -4.82
C LEU A 176 -8.19 6.38 -3.93
N SER A 177 -7.41 5.46 -4.51
CA SER A 177 -6.87 4.31 -3.76
C SER A 177 -5.96 4.76 -2.64
N SER A 178 -5.02 5.67 -2.92
CA SER A 178 -4.13 6.22 -1.87
C SER A 178 -4.89 7.04 -0.83
N ALA A 179 -5.93 7.78 -1.22
CA ALA A 179 -6.78 8.50 -0.27
C ALA A 179 -7.52 7.54 0.69
N ILE A 180 -8.05 6.43 0.18
CA ILE A 180 -8.69 5.38 1.00
C ILE A 180 -7.66 4.73 1.95
N ILE A 181 -6.44 4.44 1.47
CA ILE A 181 -5.37 3.87 2.31
C ILE A 181 -5.00 4.83 3.44
N ILE A 182 -4.86 6.13 3.17
CA ILE A 182 -4.54 7.14 4.19
C ILE A 182 -5.64 7.18 5.27
N MET A 183 -6.91 7.15 4.88
CA MET A 183 -8.02 7.04 5.84
C MET A 183 -8.02 5.71 6.59
N GLY A 184 -7.72 4.61 5.90
CA GLY A 184 -7.59 3.27 6.50
C GLY A 184 -6.48 3.21 7.56
N ILE A 185 -5.34 3.86 7.33
CA ILE A 185 -4.26 4.00 8.32
C ILE A 185 -4.80 4.64 9.60
N ALA A 186 -5.58 5.72 9.50
CA ALA A 186 -6.16 6.38 10.67
C ALA A 186 -7.11 5.46 11.43
N VAL A 187 -7.97 4.73 10.72
CA VAL A 187 -8.88 3.75 11.32
C VAL A 187 -8.11 2.70 12.10
N LEU A 188 -7.08 2.09 11.50
CA LEU A 188 -6.24 1.07 12.12
C LEU A 188 -5.49 1.63 13.34
N MET A 189 -4.90 2.82 13.23
CA MET A 189 -4.18 3.47 14.33
C MET A 189 -5.08 3.74 15.53
N VAL A 190 -6.31 4.22 15.29
CA VAL A 190 -7.28 4.45 16.37
C VAL A 190 -7.79 3.12 16.94
N PHE A 191 -7.98 2.09 16.10
CA PHE A 191 -8.38 0.76 16.55
C PHE A 191 -7.36 0.17 17.53
N VAL A 192 -6.07 0.26 17.21
CA VAL A 192 -5.00 -0.20 18.10
C VAL A 192 -4.92 0.65 19.39
N ALA A 193 -5.17 1.96 19.30
CA ALA A 193 -5.08 2.88 20.44
C ALA A 193 -6.31 2.86 21.37
N SER A 194 -7.47 2.38 20.89
CA SER A 194 -8.73 2.41 21.63
C SER A 194 -9.34 1.01 21.76
N PRO A 195 -9.62 0.50 22.98
CA PRO A 195 -10.24 -0.80 23.18
C PRO A 195 -11.75 -0.82 22.91
N ASP A 196 -12.34 0.28 22.45
CA ASP A 196 -13.79 0.42 22.24
C ASP A 196 -14.21 -0.08 20.84
N TYR A 197 -14.40 -1.39 20.72
CA TYR A 197 -14.73 -2.06 19.45
C TYR A 197 -16.08 -1.64 18.86
N LYS A 198 -17.01 -1.19 19.67
CA LYS A 198 -18.39 -0.83 19.21
C LYS A 198 -18.35 0.25 18.13
N LYS A 199 -17.48 1.27 18.27
CA LYS A 199 -17.35 2.36 17.30
C LYS A 199 -16.88 1.84 15.95
N PHE A 200 -15.95 0.88 15.95
CA PHE A 200 -15.39 0.29 14.72
C PHE A 200 -16.38 -0.66 14.05
N ILE A 201 -17.15 -1.43 14.81
CA ILE A 201 -18.22 -2.28 14.27
C ILE A 201 -19.27 -1.42 13.58
N ILE A 202 -19.71 -0.33 14.22
CA ILE A 202 -20.71 0.60 13.64
C ILE A 202 -20.11 1.26 12.37
N MET A 203 -18.89 1.76 12.44
CA MET A 203 -18.21 2.40 11.29
C MET A 203 -18.00 1.39 10.15
N GLY A 204 -17.48 0.20 10.44
CA GLY A 204 -17.29 -0.86 9.44
C GLY A 204 -18.61 -1.31 8.82
N GLY A 205 -19.65 -1.51 9.64
CA GLY A 205 -21.00 -1.82 9.17
C GLY A 205 -21.58 -0.73 8.28
N SER A 206 -21.41 0.55 8.65
CA SER A 206 -21.90 1.67 7.83
C SER A 206 -21.14 1.78 6.49
N VAL A 207 -19.84 1.57 6.48
CA VAL A 207 -19.02 1.56 5.23
C VAL A 207 -19.43 0.39 4.32
N LEU A 208 -19.62 -0.81 4.89
CA LEU A 208 -20.06 -1.98 4.12
C LEU A 208 -21.49 -1.78 3.57
N ALA A 209 -22.41 -1.21 4.36
CA ALA A 209 -23.75 -0.89 3.91
C ALA A 209 -23.73 0.16 2.77
N ALA A 210 -22.93 1.21 2.91
CA ALA A 210 -22.77 2.23 1.87
C ALA A 210 -22.17 1.64 0.59
N ALA A 211 -21.15 0.79 0.70
CA ALA A 211 -20.56 0.08 -0.44
C ALA A 211 -21.58 -0.85 -1.11
N GLY A 212 -22.34 -1.61 -0.34
CA GLY A 212 -23.42 -2.46 -0.85
C GLY A 212 -24.50 -1.68 -1.60
N LEU A 213 -24.97 -0.56 -1.02
CA LEU A 213 -25.92 0.34 -1.68
C LEU A 213 -25.36 0.93 -2.98
N LEU A 214 -24.05 1.27 -3.01
CA LEU A 214 -23.39 1.77 -4.20
C LEU A 214 -23.35 0.70 -5.30
N VAL A 215 -23.01 -0.54 -4.95
CA VAL A 215 -23.02 -1.67 -5.90
C VAL A 215 -24.43 -1.89 -6.46
N VAL A 216 -25.45 -1.93 -5.59
CA VAL A 216 -26.87 -2.08 -6.03
C VAL A 216 -27.27 -0.91 -6.94
N ALA A 217 -26.90 0.32 -6.61
CA ALA A 217 -27.20 1.49 -7.43
C ALA A 217 -26.51 1.40 -8.81
N VAL A 218 -25.27 0.92 -8.88
CA VAL A 218 -24.54 0.71 -10.15
C VAL A 218 -25.19 -0.38 -10.98
N VAL A 219 -25.63 -1.47 -10.38
CA VAL A 219 -26.33 -2.57 -11.09
C VAL A 219 -27.66 -2.11 -11.66
N GLN A 220 -28.46 -1.34 -10.87
CA GLN A 220 -29.82 -0.95 -11.27
C GLN A 220 -29.86 0.30 -12.16
N LEU A 221 -28.94 1.22 -12.01
CA LEU A 221 -28.93 2.53 -12.68
C LEU A 221 -27.77 2.70 -13.65
N GLY A 222 -26.92 1.68 -13.83
CA GLY A 222 -25.69 1.73 -14.60
C GLY A 222 -25.87 2.23 -16.02
N ASP A 223 -26.95 1.81 -16.69
CA ASP A 223 -27.28 2.22 -18.05
C ASP A 223 -27.71 3.72 -18.14
N LYS A 224 -28.23 4.27 -17.05
CA LYS A 224 -28.68 5.67 -16.97
C LYS A 224 -27.60 6.63 -16.48
N ILE A 225 -26.62 6.14 -15.71
CA ILE A 225 -25.54 6.94 -15.15
C ILE A 225 -24.34 7.04 -16.12
N GLY A 226 -24.54 6.69 -17.36
CA GLY A 226 -23.62 6.67 -18.49
C GLY A 226 -22.23 7.28 -18.27
N GLY A 227 -21.19 6.44 -18.37
CA GLY A 227 -19.88 6.91 -18.80
C GLY A 227 -18.93 7.50 -17.77
N LYS A 228 -19.23 7.56 -16.48
CA LYS A 228 -18.22 7.96 -15.51
C LYS A 228 -17.20 6.84 -15.38
N PHE A 229 -15.95 7.10 -15.75
CA PHE A 229 -14.81 6.19 -15.78
C PHE A 229 -14.70 5.22 -14.58
N ARG A 230 -15.10 5.66 -13.38
CA ARG A 230 -15.07 4.85 -12.14
C ARG A 230 -16.21 3.84 -12.05
N LEU A 231 -17.40 4.21 -12.52
CA LEU A 231 -18.57 3.30 -12.53
C LEU A 231 -18.36 2.19 -13.55
N ALA A 232 -17.78 2.50 -14.70
CA ALA A 232 -17.44 1.50 -15.72
C ALA A 232 -16.43 0.45 -15.20
N ARG A 233 -15.54 0.81 -14.27
CA ARG A 233 -14.65 -0.18 -13.59
C ARG A 233 -15.41 -1.12 -12.68
N ILE A 234 -16.43 -0.64 -11.96
CA ILE A 234 -17.27 -1.50 -11.12
C ILE A 234 -18.10 -2.46 -11.99
N GLN A 235 -18.62 -1.99 -13.11
CA GLN A 235 -19.34 -2.85 -14.05
C GLN A 235 -18.41 -3.90 -14.68
N ALA A 236 -17.20 -3.51 -15.10
CA ALA A 236 -16.19 -4.44 -15.61
C ALA A 236 -15.74 -5.48 -14.57
N TRP A 237 -15.73 -5.11 -13.29
CA TRP A 237 -15.43 -6.04 -12.20
C TRP A 237 -16.59 -7.01 -11.92
N LEU A 238 -17.84 -6.53 -11.96
CA LEU A 238 -19.02 -7.38 -11.73
C LEU A 238 -19.29 -8.34 -12.91
N ASN A 239 -19.03 -7.88 -14.13
CA ASN A 239 -19.27 -8.66 -15.34
C ASN A 239 -18.14 -8.47 -16.36
N PRO A 240 -16.95 -9.06 -16.11
CA PRO A 240 -15.76 -8.84 -16.95
C PRO A 240 -15.93 -9.38 -18.37
N GLU A 241 -16.75 -10.40 -18.57
CA GLU A 241 -17.01 -10.98 -19.88
C GLU A 241 -17.72 -10.00 -20.83
N SER A 242 -18.62 -9.17 -20.32
CA SER A 242 -19.32 -8.17 -21.14
C SER A 242 -18.42 -7.06 -21.66
N GLN A 243 -17.22 -6.89 -21.06
CA GLN A 243 -16.20 -5.89 -21.44
C GLN A 243 -14.85 -6.54 -21.73
N ALA A 244 -14.85 -7.74 -22.28
CA ALA A 244 -13.66 -8.56 -22.51
C ALA A 244 -12.61 -7.92 -23.45
N GLN A 245 -12.99 -6.96 -24.27
CA GLN A 245 -12.09 -6.27 -25.21
C GLN A 245 -11.60 -4.90 -24.71
N ASP A 246 -12.04 -4.45 -23.52
CA ASP A 246 -11.71 -3.13 -22.97
C ASP A 246 -11.29 -3.26 -21.49
N LYS A 247 -12.02 -2.66 -20.58
CA LYS A 247 -11.68 -2.56 -19.14
C LYS A 247 -11.76 -3.89 -18.39
N GLY A 248 -12.52 -4.86 -18.91
CA GLY A 248 -12.63 -6.20 -18.36
C GLY A 248 -11.51 -7.15 -18.78
N PHE A 249 -10.76 -6.83 -19.85
CA PHE A 249 -9.74 -7.72 -20.42
C PHE A 249 -8.71 -8.17 -19.38
N GLN A 250 -8.08 -7.21 -18.70
CA GLN A 250 -7.07 -7.49 -17.68
C GLN A 250 -7.61 -8.39 -16.56
N THR A 251 -8.82 -8.11 -16.07
CA THR A 251 -9.48 -8.91 -15.02
C THR A 251 -9.78 -10.32 -15.52
N LEU A 252 -10.25 -10.47 -16.75
CA LEU A 252 -10.58 -11.76 -17.34
C LEU A 252 -9.32 -12.63 -17.51
N GLN A 253 -8.23 -12.06 -18.05
CA GLN A 253 -6.95 -12.77 -18.18
C GLN A 253 -6.36 -13.16 -16.81
N ALA A 254 -6.51 -12.30 -15.80
CA ALA A 254 -6.12 -12.63 -14.42
C ALA A 254 -6.92 -13.82 -13.85
N LEU A 255 -8.23 -13.86 -14.10
CA LEU A 255 -9.07 -14.99 -13.70
C LEU A 255 -8.70 -16.28 -14.43
N TYR A 256 -8.36 -16.20 -15.72
CA TYR A 256 -7.85 -17.36 -16.47
C TYR A 256 -6.52 -17.85 -15.92
N ALA A 257 -5.60 -16.96 -15.56
CA ALA A 257 -4.35 -17.32 -14.89
C ALA A 257 -4.63 -18.10 -13.59
N ILE A 258 -5.44 -17.53 -12.70
CA ILE A 258 -5.79 -18.15 -11.41
C ILE A 258 -6.46 -19.51 -11.61
N GLY A 259 -7.46 -19.58 -12.50
CA GLY A 259 -8.22 -20.80 -12.73
C GLY A 259 -7.36 -21.90 -13.37
N SER A 260 -6.43 -21.55 -14.25
CA SER A 260 -5.57 -22.51 -14.95
C SER A 260 -4.46 -23.10 -14.08
N GLY A 261 -4.10 -22.46 -12.96
CA GLY A 261 -3.10 -22.94 -12.02
C GLY A 261 -3.56 -24.14 -11.19
N GLY A 262 -4.87 -24.29 -10.96
CA GLY A 262 -5.40 -25.38 -10.13
C GLY A 262 -4.82 -25.39 -8.70
N ILE A 263 -4.71 -26.59 -8.10
CA ILE A 263 -4.23 -26.72 -6.72
C ILE A 263 -2.69 -26.62 -6.64
N TRP A 264 -1.97 -27.23 -7.58
CA TRP A 264 -0.52 -27.42 -7.54
C TRP A 264 0.26 -26.47 -8.45
N GLY A 265 -0.41 -25.73 -9.32
CA GLY A 265 0.21 -24.86 -10.30
C GLY A 265 0.75 -25.60 -11.53
N LYS A 266 1.14 -24.84 -12.53
CA LYS A 266 1.77 -25.36 -13.77
C LYS A 266 3.28 -25.53 -13.64
N GLY A 267 3.87 -25.03 -12.56
CA GLY A 267 5.31 -24.97 -12.32
C GLY A 267 5.89 -23.58 -12.56
N LEU A 268 6.98 -23.27 -11.85
CA LEU A 268 7.70 -22.00 -12.00
C LEU A 268 8.16 -21.80 -13.45
N GLY A 269 7.91 -20.61 -13.97
CA GLY A 269 8.28 -20.27 -15.35
C GLY A 269 7.32 -20.80 -16.43
N GLN A 270 6.25 -21.52 -16.07
CA GLN A 270 5.34 -22.18 -17.01
C GLN A 270 4.00 -21.45 -17.21
N SER A 271 3.87 -20.22 -16.70
CA SER A 271 2.68 -19.42 -16.98
C SER A 271 2.58 -19.08 -18.45
N MET A 272 1.40 -19.28 -19.03
CA MET A 272 1.07 -18.86 -20.40
C MET A 272 0.60 -17.40 -20.44
N GLN A 273 -0.03 -16.93 -19.37
CA GLN A 273 -0.59 -15.59 -19.32
C GLN A 273 0.47 -14.48 -19.31
N LYS A 274 1.68 -14.76 -18.86
CA LYS A 274 2.82 -13.83 -18.90
C LYS A 274 3.37 -13.56 -20.31
N LEU A 275 2.99 -14.36 -21.32
CA LEU A 275 3.43 -14.19 -22.71
C LEU A 275 2.61 -13.10 -23.42
N SER A 276 2.52 -11.91 -22.82
CA SER A 276 1.77 -10.73 -23.30
C SER A 276 0.24 -10.87 -23.33
N PHE A 277 -0.34 -11.94 -22.79
CA PHE A 277 -1.80 -12.05 -22.65
C PHE A 277 -2.32 -11.24 -21.47
N LEU A 278 -1.58 -11.18 -20.35
CA LEU A 278 -1.95 -10.42 -19.15
C LEU A 278 -1.15 -9.11 -19.08
N PRO A 279 -1.80 -7.94 -19.27
CA PRO A 279 -1.12 -6.65 -19.08
C PRO A 279 -0.62 -6.46 -17.64
N GLU A 280 0.52 -5.84 -17.49
CA GLU A 280 1.14 -5.52 -16.18
C GLU A 280 1.34 -6.77 -15.29
N ALA A 281 1.67 -7.91 -15.90
CA ALA A 281 1.84 -9.20 -15.21
C ALA A 281 2.87 -9.14 -14.08
N GLN A 282 3.95 -8.33 -14.23
CA GLN A 282 5.02 -8.16 -13.26
C GLN A 282 4.71 -7.14 -12.15
N ASN A 283 3.65 -6.35 -12.32
CA ASN A 283 3.23 -5.29 -11.40
C ASN A 283 1.92 -5.65 -10.69
N ASP A 284 0.82 -5.09 -11.17
CA ASP A 284 -0.50 -5.18 -10.52
C ASP A 284 -1.08 -6.60 -10.53
N MET A 285 -0.68 -7.43 -11.50
CA MET A 285 -1.23 -8.78 -11.71
C MET A 285 -0.26 -9.92 -11.35
N ILE A 286 0.83 -9.62 -10.66
CA ILE A 286 1.85 -10.64 -10.32
C ILE A 286 1.26 -11.79 -9.49
N PHE A 287 0.28 -11.52 -8.63
CA PHE A 287 -0.38 -12.55 -7.83
C PHE A 287 -1.13 -13.58 -8.69
N SER A 288 -1.72 -13.15 -9.81
CA SER A 288 -2.37 -14.06 -10.76
C SER A 288 -1.36 -15.00 -11.41
N ILE A 289 -0.15 -14.52 -11.72
CA ILE A 289 0.95 -15.36 -12.22
C ILE A 289 1.43 -16.34 -11.14
N ILE A 290 1.55 -15.89 -9.87
CA ILE A 290 1.87 -16.78 -8.74
C ILE A 290 0.83 -17.89 -8.64
N CYS A 291 -0.47 -17.58 -8.75
CA CYS A 291 -1.53 -18.59 -8.74
C CYS A 291 -1.41 -19.55 -9.92
N GLU A 292 -1.07 -19.09 -11.13
CA GLU A 292 -0.90 -19.94 -12.30
C GLU A 292 0.31 -20.87 -12.15
N GLU A 293 1.45 -20.35 -11.66
CA GLU A 293 2.69 -21.12 -11.58
C GLU A 293 2.75 -22.04 -10.34
N LEU A 294 2.28 -21.58 -9.18
CA LEU A 294 2.37 -22.30 -7.90
C LEU A 294 1.02 -22.85 -7.40
N GLY A 295 -0.07 -22.57 -8.09
CA GLY A 295 -1.39 -23.02 -7.72
C GLY A 295 -1.94 -22.38 -6.45
N LEU A 296 -3.07 -22.92 -6.01
CA LEU A 296 -3.73 -22.49 -4.78
C LEU A 296 -2.82 -22.65 -3.55
N PHE A 297 -2.04 -23.74 -3.49
CA PHE A 297 -1.13 -23.98 -2.37
C PHE A 297 -0.07 -22.88 -2.23
N GLY A 298 0.59 -22.50 -3.34
CA GLY A 298 1.58 -21.43 -3.33
C GLY A 298 0.96 -20.05 -3.00
N ALA A 299 -0.23 -19.77 -3.55
CA ALA A 299 -0.96 -18.53 -3.28
C ALA A 299 -1.33 -18.38 -1.80
N VAL A 300 -1.87 -19.44 -1.17
CA VAL A 300 -2.22 -19.46 0.25
C VAL A 300 -0.97 -19.33 1.13
N ALA A 301 0.12 -20.03 0.79
CA ALA A 301 1.36 -19.94 1.55
C ALA A 301 1.89 -18.49 1.62
N ILE A 302 1.87 -17.76 0.48
CA ILE A 302 2.31 -16.37 0.43
C ILE A 302 1.39 -15.44 1.23
N ILE A 303 0.06 -15.66 1.20
CA ILE A 303 -0.88 -14.82 1.96
C ILE A 303 -0.73 -15.04 3.48
N LEU A 304 -0.37 -16.25 3.91
CA LEU A 304 -0.21 -16.58 5.34
C LEU A 304 1.14 -16.13 5.92
N MET A 305 2.15 -15.85 5.11
CA MET A 305 3.43 -15.26 5.51
C MET A 305 3.34 -13.76 5.80
#